data_8f8e0f6536b1d2429a1cf86d3cbaad21
#
_entry.id   8f8e0f6536b1d2429a1cf86d3cbaad21
#
_cell.length_a   1.000
_cell.length_b   1.000
_cell.length_c   1.000
_cell.angle_alpha   90.00
_cell.angle_beta   90.00
_cell.angle_gamma   90.00
#
_symmetry.space_group_name_H-M   'P 1'
#
loop_
_entity.id
_entity.type
_entity.pdbx_description
1 polymer ?
#
loop_
_entity_poly.entity_id
_entity_poly.type
_entity_poly.pdbx_seq_one_letter_code
_entity_poly.pdbx_strand_id
1 'polypeptide(L)'
;GLYNFSIYSLEISQIITTFQAFYYETRENEILKELDDITAYLNNTSNHLLDNLTNDSMKFLKNYLANKYEKNTYRQLFTSEDFLKNPYDILNEYPVILSTTFSSRDSLNDNVVYDYVIMDEASQVDIATGALAMSCAKNMVIVGDTNQLPNIVDKHTEIRADVIFNQYNLSKGYRFTNSFLQSVLEVMPNVTQTMLREHYRCHPKIIEFCNQKSYRGNLIIMTEDHGEKDVLKVIKTVKGNHSRNHFSQRQIDIIKNEIIPNDITNKKETGIISPYNNQVQSLKEQIDGIEQATVHKFQGKEKDTIIISTVEDEITDFVDDPYLLNVAVSRAKKKLILVVTGNEQNKERNIMDLIDYIQYNNFEVVESNVYSIFDYL
;
A
#
# COMPACT_ATOMS: atom_id res chain seq x y z
N GLY A 1 23.02 46.39 29.32
CA GLY A 1 21.79 45.87 28.77
C GLY A 1 20.72 46.94 28.73
N LEU A 2 20.44 47.50 27.56
CA LEU A 2 19.29 48.37 27.32
C LEU A 2 18.03 47.48 27.35
N TYR A 3 17.28 47.56 28.42
CA TYR A 3 15.92 47.02 28.48
C TYR A 3 15.04 47.87 27.57
N ASN A 4 14.60 47.31 26.46
CA ASN A 4 13.69 47.98 25.54
C ASN A 4 12.27 47.93 26.13
N PHE A 5 11.86 48.95 26.86
CA PHE A 5 10.54 49.07 27.53
C PHE A 5 9.35 49.02 26.55
N SER A 6 9.59 49.14 25.23
CA SER A 6 8.54 49.14 24.22
C SER A 6 7.80 47.81 24.11
N ILE A 7 8.42 46.68 24.49
CA ILE A 7 7.77 45.35 24.45
C ILE A 7 6.66 45.21 25.50
N TYR A 8 6.85 45.86 26.66
CA TYR A 8 5.86 45.78 27.76
C TYR A 8 4.60 46.63 27.55
N SER A 9 4.60 47.50 26.51
CA SER A 9 3.46 48.31 26.13
C SER A 9 2.56 47.66 25.06
N LEU A 10 2.96 46.51 24.52
CA LEU A 10 2.18 45.77 23.51
C LEU A 10 1.20 44.87 24.19
N GLU A 11 0.06 44.63 23.53
CA GLU A 11 -0.87 43.59 23.97
C GLU A 11 -0.24 42.18 23.83
N ILE A 12 -0.56 41.31 24.78
CA ILE A 12 -0.01 39.93 24.82
C ILE A 12 -0.23 39.19 23.49
N SER A 13 -1.37 39.40 22.85
CA SER A 13 -1.69 38.83 21.53
C SER A 13 -0.72 39.26 20.44
N GLN A 14 -0.31 40.54 20.42
CA GLN A 14 0.66 41.08 19.46
C GLN A 14 2.05 40.52 19.72
N ILE A 15 2.42 40.37 20.98
CA ILE A 15 3.71 39.78 21.38
C ILE A 15 3.77 38.30 20.90
N ILE A 16 2.72 37.52 21.17
CA ILE A 16 2.62 36.11 20.74
C ILE A 16 2.74 36.02 19.23
N THR A 17 1.95 36.79 18.47
CA THR A 17 1.97 36.77 17.00
C THR A 17 3.34 37.12 16.43
N THR A 18 4.01 38.13 17.03
CA THR A 18 5.34 38.53 16.61
C THR A 18 6.39 37.45 16.87
N PHE A 19 6.35 36.83 18.07
CA PHE A 19 7.27 35.71 18.36
C PHE A 19 6.99 34.48 17.50
N GLN A 20 5.73 34.18 17.21
CA GLN A 20 5.37 33.08 16.28
C GLN A 20 5.94 33.37 14.88
N ALA A 21 5.72 34.58 14.34
CA ALA A 21 6.25 34.97 13.03
C ALA A 21 7.79 34.83 12.99
N PHE A 22 8.48 35.37 14.02
CA PHE A 22 9.93 35.26 14.10
C PHE A 22 10.43 33.83 14.26
N TYR A 23 9.71 32.98 15.01
CA TYR A 23 10.05 31.58 15.17
C TYR A 23 9.94 30.84 13.81
N TYR A 24 8.83 31.01 13.07
CA TYR A 24 8.64 30.37 11.79
C TYR A 24 9.64 30.86 10.75
N GLU A 25 9.91 32.16 10.67
CA GLU A 25 10.93 32.71 9.77
C GLU A 25 12.32 32.14 10.07
N THR A 26 12.68 32.06 11.35
CA THR A 26 13.97 31.50 11.77
C THR A 26 14.05 30.03 11.41
N ARG A 27 12.98 29.27 11.68
CA ARG A 27 12.92 27.83 11.40
C ARG A 27 12.93 27.53 9.91
N GLU A 28 12.25 28.32 9.10
CA GLU A 28 12.29 28.24 7.64
C GLU A 28 13.72 28.43 7.12
N ASN A 29 14.42 29.46 7.59
CA ASN A 29 15.80 29.70 7.18
C ASN A 29 16.78 28.60 7.61
N GLU A 30 16.58 28.00 8.80
CA GLU A 30 17.35 26.84 9.23
C GLU A 30 17.14 25.64 8.30
N ILE A 31 15.87 25.32 7.98
CA ILE A 31 15.50 24.20 7.09
C ILE A 31 16.04 24.42 5.67
N LEU A 32 15.92 25.62 5.13
CA LEU A 32 16.47 25.96 3.82
C LEU A 32 17.98 25.78 3.78
N LYS A 33 18.69 26.18 4.82
CA LYS A 33 20.13 25.99 4.92
C LYS A 33 20.50 24.49 5.01
N GLU A 34 19.79 23.71 5.83
CA GLU A 34 19.99 22.25 5.90
C GLU A 34 19.74 21.60 4.53
N LEU A 35 18.72 22.03 3.79
CA LEU A 35 18.40 21.55 2.45
C LEU A 35 19.52 21.85 1.46
N ASP A 36 20.05 23.08 1.49
CA ASP A 36 21.17 23.47 0.62
C ASP A 36 22.44 22.67 0.93
N ASP A 37 22.75 22.47 2.22
CA ASP A 37 23.91 21.69 2.66
C ASP A 37 23.79 20.20 2.23
N ILE A 38 22.62 19.60 2.40
CA ILE A 38 22.34 18.22 1.98
C ILE A 38 22.38 18.12 0.46
N THR A 39 21.79 19.06 -0.26
CA THR A 39 21.78 19.09 -1.73
C THR A 39 23.19 19.20 -2.30
N ALA A 40 24.00 20.08 -1.72
CA ALA A 40 25.42 20.21 -2.10
C ALA A 40 26.21 18.93 -1.81
N TYR A 41 25.97 18.28 -0.67
CA TYR A 41 26.60 17.00 -0.33
C TYR A 41 26.19 15.90 -1.31
N LEU A 42 24.91 15.77 -1.62
CA LEU A 42 24.39 14.77 -2.58
C LEU A 42 24.96 15.00 -3.98
N ASN A 43 24.94 16.23 -4.49
CA ASN A 43 25.47 16.56 -5.81
C ASN A 43 26.97 16.26 -5.94
N ASN A 44 27.72 16.44 -4.87
CA ASN A 44 29.17 16.18 -4.90
C ASN A 44 29.56 14.72 -4.65
N THR A 45 28.69 13.92 -4.02
CA THR A 45 29.10 12.60 -3.51
C THR A 45 28.30 11.45 -4.13
N SER A 46 26.96 11.59 -4.27
CA SER A 46 26.12 10.43 -4.59
C SER A 46 26.02 10.11 -6.08
N ASN A 47 25.93 11.10 -6.95
CA ASN A 47 25.71 10.87 -8.38
C ASN A 47 26.86 10.07 -9.00
N HIS A 48 28.11 10.42 -8.69
CA HIS A 48 29.26 9.68 -9.19
C HIS A 48 29.42 8.29 -8.57
N LEU A 49 29.09 8.12 -7.28
CA LEU A 49 29.20 6.82 -6.61
C LEU A 49 28.13 5.84 -7.07
N LEU A 50 26.88 6.28 -7.23
CA LEU A 50 25.78 5.44 -7.74
C LEU A 50 26.00 5.05 -9.20
N ASP A 51 26.42 5.99 -10.05
CA ASP A 51 26.73 5.72 -11.45
C ASP A 51 27.89 4.72 -11.57
N ASN A 52 28.95 4.91 -10.80
CA ASN A 52 30.09 3.99 -10.78
C ASN A 52 29.68 2.61 -10.26
N LEU A 53 28.91 2.55 -9.16
CA LEU A 53 28.40 1.28 -8.62
C LEU A 53 27.53 0.55 -9.65
N THR A 54 26.62 1.27 -10.30
CA THR A 54 25.74 0.71 -11.34
C THR A 54 26.54 0.18 -12.53
N ASN A 55 27.49 0.96 -13.02
CA ASN A 55 28.33 0.58 -14.15
C ASN A 55 29.22 -0.62 -13.81
N ASP A 56 29.85 -0.63 -12.64
CA ASP A 56 30.74 -1.71 -12.22
C ASP A 56 29.93 -2.99 -11.92
N SER A 57 28.76 -2.87 -11.28
CA SER A 57 27.87 -4.01 -11.05
C SER A 57 27.37 -4.60 -12.36
N MET A 58 26.98 -3.76 -13.31
CA MET A 58 26.54 -4.21 -14.64
C MET A 58 27.69 -4.86 -15.43
N LYS A 59 28.90 -4.30 -15.37
CA LYS A 59 30.07 -4.89 -15.98
C LYS A 59 30.42 -6.24 -15.38
N PHE A 60 30.36 -6.34 -14.04
CA PHE A 60 30.59 -7.61 -13.35
C PHE A 60 29.55 -8.65 -13.77
N LEU A 61 28.25 -8.30 -13.75
CA LEU A 61 27.17 -9.19 -14.15
C LEU A 61 27.33 -9.67 -15.60
N LYS A 62 27.61 -8.76 -16.54
CA LYS A 62 27.84 -9.12 -17.94
C LYS A 62 29.00 -10.08 -18.10
N ASN A 63 30.13 -9.84 -17.42
CA ASN A 63 31.29 -10.71 -17.45
C ASN A 63 30.98 -12.08 -16.83
N TYR A 64 30.27 -12.12 -15.71
CA TYR A 64 29.86 -13.36 -15.07
C TYR A 64 28.95 -14.19 -15.98
N LEU A 65 27.93 -13.56 -16.59
CA LEU A 65 27.02 -14.24 -17.52
C LEU A 65 27.74 -14.72 -18.78
N ALA A 66 28.63 -13.90 -19.36
CA ALA A 66 29.43 -14.31 -20.51
C ALA A 66 30.28 -15.54 -20.18
N ASN A 67 31.02 -15.51 -19.06
CA ASN A 67 31.85 -16.64 -18.66
C ASN A 67 31.03 -17.91 -18.37
N LYS A 68 29.84 -17.75 -17.81
CA LYS A 68 28.94 -18.88 -17.49
C LYS A 68 28.35 -19.52 -18.76
N TYR A 69 27.96 -18.71 -19.75
CA TYR A 69 27.18 -19.16 -20.91
C TYR A 69 27.95 -19.13 -22.25
N GLU A 70 29.14 -18.57 -22.29
CA GLU A 70 29.94 -18.42 -23.53
C GLU A 70 30.26 -19.75 -24.21
N LYS A 71 30.34 -20.85 -23.47
CA LYS A 71 30.66 -22.18 -23.96
C LYS A 71 29.50 -23.01 -24.44
N ASN A 72 28.26 -22.58 -24.20
CA ASN A 72 27.07 -23.34 -24.55
C ASN A 72 26.32 -22.69 -25.71
N THR A 73 26.67 -23.12 -26.93
CA THR A 73 25.94 -22.76 -28.16
C THR A 73 24.63 -23.57 -28.31
N TYR A 74 24.41 -24.59 -27.49
CA TYR A 74 23.27 -25.47 -27.58
C TYR A 74 22.49 -25.42 -26.27
N ARG A 75 21.25 -24.90 -26.31
CA ARG A 75 20.33 -24.94 -25.16
C ARG A 75 19.57 -26.24 -25.18
N GLN A 76 19.56 -26.94 -24.06
CA GLN A 76 18.76 -28.13 -23.86
C GLN A 76 17.27 -27.78 -23.81
N LEU A 77 16.46 -28.51 -24.58
CA LEU A 77 15.00 -28.43 -24.48
C LEU A 77 14.54 -29.44 -23.43
N PHE A 78 13.72 -28.97 -22.52
CA PHE A 78 13.16 -29.79 -21.43
C PHE A 78 11.68 -30.09 -21.71
N THR A 79 11.26 -31.30 -21.37
CA THR A 79 9.87 -31.75 -21.38
C THR A 79 9.27 -31.68 -19.96
N SER A 80 7.96 -31.85 -19.85
CA SER A 80 7.30 -31.89 -18.53
C SER A 80 7.81 -33.03 -17.63
N GLU A 81 8.31 -34.12 -18.22
CA GLU A 81 8.87 -35.24 -17.47
C GLU A 81 10.26 -34.89 -16.86
N ASP A 82 11.01 -34.03 -17.50
CA ASP A 82 12.33 -33.64 -17.03
C ASP A 82 12.28 -32.87 -15.70
N PHE A 83 11.16 -32.19 -15.41
CA PHE A 83 10.95 -31.52 -14.11
C PHE A 83 11.07 -32.47 -12.93
N LEU A 84 10.65 -33.72 -13.11
CA LEU A 84 10.71 -34.75 -12.07
C LEU A 84 11.97 -35.60 -12.17
N LYS A 85 12.43 -35.91 -13.41
CA LYS A 85 13.55 -36.84 -13.64
C LYS A 85 14.92 -36.17 -13.59
N ASN A 86 15.03 -34.95 -14.13
CA ASN A 86 16.29 -34.23 -14.33
C ASN A 86 16.27 -32.79 -13.73
N PRO A 87 15.81 -32.60 -12.48
CA PRO A 87 15.57 -31.27 -11.92
C PRO A 87 16.84 -30.41 -11.82
N TYR A 88 17.99 -31.01 -11.60
CA TYR A 88 19.27 -30.26 -11.49
C TYR A 88 19.76 -29.74 -12.84
N ASP A 89 19.48 -30.45 -13.94
CA ASP A 89 19.80 -29.96 -15.30
C ASP A 89 18.94 -28.75 -15.62
N ILE A 90 17.65 -28.78 -15.21
CA ILE A 90 16.76 -27.65 -15.34
C ILE A 90 17.26 -26.46 -14.51
N LEU A 91 17.65 -26.67 -13.24
CA LEU A 91 18.17 -25.60 -12.38
C LEU A 91 19.49 -25.01 -12.87
N ASN A 92 20.32 -25.79 -13.56
CA ASN A 92 21.53 -25.28 -14.19
C ASN A 92 21.23 -24.34 -15.35
N GLU A 93 20.21 -24.64 -16.16
CA GLU A 93 19.76 -23.78 -17.27
C GLU A 93 18.86 -22.65 -16.79
N TYR A 94 17.93 -22.95 -15.88
CA TYR A 94 16.95 -22.02 -15.31
C TYR A 94 17.08 -21.94 -13.78
N PRO A 95 17.99 -21.12 -13.27
CA PRO A 95 18.30 -21.07 -11.82
C PRO A 95 17.21 -20.40 -10.99
N VAL A 96 16.21 -19.79 -11.63
CA VAL A 96 15.06 -19.15 -10.96
C VAL A 96 13.78 -19.86 -11.36
N ILE A 97 13.09 -20.44 -10.38
CA ILE A 97 11.81 -21.11 -10.54
C ILE A 97 10.72 -20.21 -9.94
N LEU A 98 9.72 -19.84 -10.75
CA LEU A 98 8.56 -19.09 -10.30
C LEU A 98 7.44 -20.05 -9.95
N SER A 99 6.85 -19.86 -8.78
CA SER A 99 5.77 -20.70 -8.27
C SER A 99 4.83 -19.92 -7.36
N THR A 100 3.64 -20.43 -7.14
CA THR A 100 2.85 -20.00 -5.99
C THR A 100 3.45 -20.59 -4.72
N THR A 101 3.19 -19.96 -3.57
CA THR A 101 3.65 -20.45 -2.27
C THR A 101 3.20 -21.91 -2.04
N PHE A 102 1.96 -22.21 -2.37
CA PHE A 102 1.40 -23.55 -2.22
C PHE A 102 2.08 -24.61 -3.12
N SER A 103 2.39 -24.26 -4.37
CA SER A 103 3.00 -25.18 -5.34
C SER A 103 4.53 -25.20 -5.28
N SER A 104 5.15 -24.45 -4.37
CA SER A 104 6.62 -24.31 -4.33
C SER A 104 7.34 -25.65 -4.16
N ARG A 105 6.77 -26.57 -3.37
CA ARG A 105 7.33 -27.91 -3.12
C ARG A 105 7.24 -28.81 -4.35
N ASP A 106 6.15 -28.71 -5.10
CA ASP A 106 5.83 -29.59 -6.23
C ASP A 106 6.32 -29.02 -7.58
N SER A 107 7.01 -27.86 -7.57
CA SER A 107 7.47 -27.20 -8.80
C SER A 107 8.54 -27.99 -9.53
N LEU A 108 9.33 -28.79 -8.80
CA LEU A 108 10.28 -29.77 -9.29
C LEU A 108 10.13 -31.07 -8.51
N ASN A 109 11.16 -31.91 -8.48
CA ASN A 109 11.19 -33.11 -7.69
C ASN A 109 11.24 -32.80 -6.17
N ASP A 110 10.54 -33.54 -5.34
CA ASP A 110 10.45 -33.38 -3.88
C ASP A 110 11.80 -33.43 -3.14
N ASN A 111 12.82 -34.02 -3.76
CA ASN A 111 14.18 -34.11 -3.21
C ASN A 111 15.03 -32.88 -3.49
N VAL A 112 14.51 -31.94 -4.32
CA VAL A 112 15.24 -30.69 -4.61
C VAL A 112 15.13 -29.74 -3.43
N VAL A 113 16.29 -29.29 -2.96
CA VAL A 113 16.40 -28.23 -1.95
C VAL A 113 17.05 -27.02 -2.63
N TYR A 114 16.28 -25.95 -2.72
CA TYR A 114 16.77 -24.67 -3.30
C TYR A 114 17.79 -24.01 -2.39
N ASP A 115 18.67 -23.21 -2.93
CA ASP A 115 19.57 -22.40 -2.10
C ASP A 115 18.80 -21.29 -1.39
N TYR A 116 17.85 -20.69 -2.08
CA TYR A 116 17.00 -19.61 -1.56
C TYR A 116 15.55 -19.79 -1.99
N VAL A 117 14.63 -19.50 -1.07
CA VAL A 117 13.23 -19.15 -1.37
C VAL A 117 13.05 -17.67 -1.08
N ILE A 118 12.51 -16.94 -2.05
CA ILE A 118 12.10 -15.55 -1.88
C ILE A 118 10.57 -15.54 -1.91
N MET A 119 9.96 -15.22 -0.78
CA MET A 119 8.50 -15.16 -0.64
C MET A 119 8.08 -13.70 -0.63
N ASP A 120 7.33 -13.28 -1.63
CA ASP A 120 6.74 -11.95 -1.69
C ASP A 120 5.30 -11.97 -1.14
N GLU A 121 4.80 -10.81 -0.70
CA GLU A 121 3.47 -10.64 -0.08
C GLU A 121 3.20 -11.58 1.10
N ALA A 122 4.21 -11.88 1.90
CA ALA A 122 4.15 -12.85 3.00
C ALA A 122 3.17 -12.46 4.13
N SER A 123 2.70 -11.22 4.16
CA SER A 123 1.60 -10.77 5.03
C SER A 123 0.26 -11.41 4.68
N GLN A 124 0.08 -11.92 3.46
CA GLN A 124 -1.13 -12.60 2.99
C GLN A 124 -1.05 -14.13 3.06
N VAL A 125 0.11 -14.67 3.40
CA VAL A 125 0.35 -16.12 3.43
C VAL A 125 0.05 -16.65 4.82
N ASP A 126 -0.74 -17.73 4.92
CA ASP A 126 -0.97 -18.44 6.18
C ASP A 126 0.28 -19.21 6.63
N ILE A 127 0.34 -19.51 7.92
CA ILE A 127 1.51 -20.16 8.53
C ILE A 127 1.82 -21.54 7.91
N ALA A 128 0.79 -22.34 7.60
CA ALA A 128 0.99 -23.71 7.09
C ALA A 128 1.57 -23.68 5.68
N THR A 129 0.99 -22.84 4.80
CA THR A 129 1.48 -22.65 3.43
C THR A 129 2.88 -22.01 3.42
N GLY A 130 3.14 -21.05 4.31
CA GLY A 130 4.46 -20.45 4.46
C GLY A 130 5.52 -21.45 4.93
N ALA A 131 5.18 -22.32 5.88
CA ALA A 131 6.06 -23.38 6.37
C ALA A 131 6.37 -24.42 5.27
N LEU A 132 5.38 -24.73 4.42
CA LEU A 132 5.59 -25.61 3.25
C LEU A 132 6.66 -25.02 2.32
N ALA A 133 6.54 -23.76 1.94
CA ALA A 133 7.54 -23.09 1.10
C ALA A 133 8.90 -23.00 1.81
N MET A 134 8.93 -22.70 3.11
CA MET A 134 10.17 -22.68 3.91
C MET A 134 10.90 -24.02 3.88
N SER A 135 10.17 -25.13 3.83
CA SER A 135 10.76 -26.48 3.79
C SER A 135 11.50 -26.79 2.48
N CYS A 136 11.37 -25.96 1.44
CA CYS A 136 11.95 -26.21 0.12
C CYS A 136 13.37 -25.65 -0.04
N ALA A 137 13.90 -24.88 0.93
CA ALA A 137 15.18 -24.20 0.73
C ALA A 137 16.05 -24.17 1.98
N LYS A 138 17.35 -23.93 1.77
CA LYS A 138 18.32 -23.75 2.85
C LYS A 138 18.23 -22.37 3.50
N ASN A 139 17.88 -21.36 2.71
CA ASN A 139 17.76 -19.97 3.12
C ASN A 139 16.43 -19.38 2.65
N MET A 140 15.88 -18.42 3.40
CA MET A 140 14.63 -17.78 3.06
C MET A 140 14.72 -16.26 3.19
N VAL A 141 14.18 -15.57 2.17
CA VAL A 141 13.93 -14.13 2.20
C VAL A 141 12.43 -13.93 2.21
N ILE A 142 11.92 -13.28 3.25
CA ILE A 142 10.49 -13.03 3.43
C ILE A 142 10.25 -11.56 3.21
N VAL A 143 9.46 -11.23 2.17
CA VAL A 143 9.09 -9.87 1.80
C VAL A 143 7.60 -9.69 2.08
N GLY A 144 7.24 -8.57 2.69
CA GLY A 144 5.85 -8.26 2.99
C GLY A 144 5.72 -7.02 3.86
N ASP A 145 4.50 -6.63 4.13
CA ASP A 145 4.18 -5.42 4.86
C ASP A 145 3.12 -5.71 5.92
N THR A 146 3.49 -5.55 7.19
CA THR A 146 2.57 -5.76 8.32
C THR A 146 1.52 -4.67 8.47
N ASN A 147 1.63 -3.57 7.73
CA ASN A 147 0.65 -2.48 7.68
C ASN A 147 -0.31 -2.59 6.50
N GLN A 148 -0.21 -3.66 5.71
CA GLN A 148 -1.17 -4.00 4.66
C GLN A 148 -2.08 -5.14 5.12
N LEU A 149 -3.04 -5.53 4.26
CA LEU A 149 -4.03 -6.56 4.59
C LEU A 149 -3.35 -7.87 4.99
N PRO A 150 -3.70 -8.44 6.16
CA PRO A 150 -3.23 -9.76 6.57
C PRO A 150 -3.96 -10.87 5.79
N ASN A 151 -3.47 -12.11 5.93
CA ASN A 151 -4.20 -13.28 5.47
C ASN A 151 -5.58 -13.37 6.14
N ILE A 152 -6.58 -13.80 5.37
CA ILE A 152 -7.94 -13.99 5.89
C ILE A 152 -8.13 -15.45 6.23
N VAL A 153 -8.48 -15.72 7.48
CA VAL A 153 -8.86 -17.05 7.96
C VAL A 153 -10.38 -17.08 8.15
N ASP A 154 -11.04 -18.07 7.59
CA ASP A 154 -12.48 -18.23 7.84
C ASP A 154 -12.74 -18.64 9.31
N LYS A 155 -13.87 -18.20 9.84
CA LYS A 155 -14.21 -18.35 11.26
C LYS A 155 -14.26 -19.81 11.73
N HIS A 156 -14.64 -20.75 10.86
CA HIS A 156 -14.69 -22.16 11.20
C HIS A 156 -13.27 -22.74 11.35
N THR A 157 -12.37 -22.38 10.44
CA THR A 157 -10.94 -22.77 10.50
C THR A 157 -10.27 -22.11 11.72
N GLU A 158 -10.55 -20.85 12.01
CA GLU A 158 -10.04 -20.14 13.19
C GLU A 158 -10.39 -20.89 14.49
N ILE A 159 -11.66 -21.23 14.69
CA ILE A 159 -12.13 -21.94 15.90
C ILE A 159 -11.41 -23.30 16.04
N ARG A 160 -11.28 -24.05 14.94
CA ARG A 160 -10.58 -25.35 14.97
C ARG A 160 -9.09 -25.20 15.28
N ALA A 161 -8.46 -24.21 14.68
CA ALA A 161 -7.04 -23.93 14.91
C ALA A 161 -6.78 -23.45 16.35
N ASP A 162 -7.66 -22.65 16.94
CA ASP A 162 -7.56 -22.20 18.32
C ASP A 162 -7.68 -23.36 19.33
N VAL A 163 -8.49 -24.38 19.03
CA VAL A 163 -8.55 -25.60 19.85
C VAL A 163 -7.18 -26.30 19.87
N ILE A 164 -6.56 -26.49 18.72
CA ILE A 164 -5.23 -27.09 18.59
C ILE A 164 -4.18 -26.22 19.28
N PHE A 165 -4.21 -24.92 19.03
CA PHE A 165 -3.29 -23.95 19.63
C PHE A 165 -3.28 -24.03 21.16
N ASN A 166 -4.46 -24.07 21.78
CA ASN A 166 -4.62 -24.17 23.22
C ASN A 166 -4.23 -25.54 23.75
N GLN A 167 -4.56 -26.62 23.02
CA GLN A 167 -4.22 -28.00 23.41
C GLN A 167 -2.71 -28.21 23.57
N TYR A 168 -1.91 -27.62 22.65
CA TYR A 168 -0.46 -27.77 22.63
C TYR A 168 0.28 -26.62 23.35
N ASN A 169 -0.45 -25.67 23.94
CA ASN A 169 0.12 -24.53 24.66
C ASN A 169 1.21 -23.81 23.84
N LEU A 170 0.92 -23.53 22.57
CA LEU A 170 1.87 -22.93 21.66
C LEU A 170 2.12 -21.45 21.99
N SER A 171 3.27 -20.93 21.61
CA SER A 171 3.54 -19.49 21.72
C SER A 171 2.65 -18.68 20.76
N LYS A 172 2.38 -17.41 21.08
CA LYS A 172 1.49 -16.53 20.30
C LYS A 172 1.88 -16.42 18.82
N GLY A 173 3.17 -16.52 18.52
CA GLY A 173 3.67 -16.48 17.15
C GLY A 173 3.14 -17.60 16.26
N TYR A 174 2.73 -18.74 16.84
CA TYR A 174 2.16 -19.86 16.09
C TYR A 174 0.64 -19.83 15.97
N ARG A 175 -0.01 -18.71 16.31
CA ARG A 175 -1.45 -18.57 16.16
C ARG A 175 -1.82 -18.57 14.68
N PHE A 176 -2.76 -19.43 14.26
CA PHE A 176 -3.10 -19.61 12.85
C PHE A 176 -3.72 -18.36 12.18
N THR A 177 -4.23 -17.43 12.97
CA THR A 177 -4.68 -16.12 12.51
C THR A 177 -3.55 -15.16 12.11
N ASN A 178 -2.32 -15.44 12.57
CA ASN A 178 -1.16 -14.67 12.12
C ASN A 178 -0.85 -14.98 10.65
N SER A 179 -0.36 -13.99 9.92
CA SER A 179 0.30 -14.26 8.65
C SER A 179 1.66 -14.94 8.90
N PHE A 180 2.20 -15.55 7.86
CA PHE A 180 3.53 -16.15 7.94
C PHE A 180 4.60 -15.12 8.32
N LEU A 181 4.52 -13.91 7.76
CA LEU A 181 5.41 -12.81 8.13
C LEU A 181 5.32 -12.47 9.64
N GLN A 182 4.10 -12.26 10.15
CA GLN A 182 3.89 -11.98 11.58
C GLN A 182 4.40 -13.11 12.46
N SER A 183 4.12 -14.36 12.09
CA SER A 183 4.59 -15.54 12.81
C SER A 183 6.12 -15.56 12.89
N VAL A 184 6.82 -15.35 11.78
CA VAL A 184 8.29 -15.34 11.76
C VAL A 184 8.85 -14.21 12.62
N LEU A 185 8.29 -13.01 12.54
CA LEU A 185 8.74 -11.86 13.34
C LEU A 185 8.57 -12.10 14.85
N GLU A 186 7.50 -12.79 15.27
CA GLU A 186 7.26 -13.11 16.67
C GLU A 186 8.11 -14.30 17.17
N VAL A 187 8.28 -15.33 16.34
CA VAL A 187 9.02 -16.55 16.71
C VAL A 187 10.53 -16.35 16.62
N MET A 188 10.97 -15.51 15.69
CA MET A 188 12.38 -15.21 15.44
C MET A 188 12.69 -13.72 15.66
N PRO A 189 12.63 -13.20 16.90
CA PRO A 189 12.77 -11.75 17.15
C PRO A 189 14.14 -11.17 16.75
N ASN A 190 15.14 -12.01 16.59
CA ASN A 190 16.50 -11.61 16.20
C ASN A 190 16.77 -11.77 14.69
N VAL A 191 15.75 -12.11 13.88
CA VAL A 191 15.94 -12.20 12.43
C VAL A 191 16.31 -10.82 11.87
N THR A 192 17.25 -10.81 10.92
CA THR A 192 17.65 -9.56 10.26
C THR A 192 16.46 -8.98 9.50
N GLN A 193 16.13 -7.71 9.78
CA GLN A 193 15.03 -6.99 9.15
C GLN A 193 15.57 -5.75 8.47
N THR A 194 15.10 -5.50 7.25
CA THR A 194 15.39 -4.26 6.51
C THR A 194 14.07 -3.68 6.03
N MET A 195 13.76 -2.47 6.46
CA MET A 195 12.60 -1.74 5.96
C MET A 195 12.97 -1.04 4.64
N LEU A 196 12.24 -1.34 3.57
CA LEU A 196 12.32 -0.61 2.31
C LEU A 196 11.52 0.68 2.48
N ARG A 197 12.23 1.80 2.63
CA ARG A 197 11.61 3.09 2.98
C ARG A 197 11.27 3.94 1.78
N GLU A 198 11.94 3.75 0.66
CA GLU A 198 11.78 4.58 -0.53
C GLU A 198 10.48 4.24 -1.27
N HIS A 199 9.66 5.25 -1.51
CA HIS A 199 8.39 5.11 -2.22
C HIS A 199 8.42 5.85 -3.56
N TYR A 200 8.21 5.12 -4.65
CA TYR A 200 8.34 5.60 -6.04
C TYR A 200 7.01 5.60 -6.83
N ARG A 201 5.88 5.34 -6.18
CA ARG A 201 4.62 5.04 -6.87
C ARG A 201 3.62 6.19 -6.85
N CYS A 202 3.18 6.55 -5.65
CA CYS A 202 2.06 7.46 -5.48
C CYS A 202 2.52 8.91 -5.43
N HIS A 203 1.66 9.82 -5.88
CA HIS A 203 1.84 11.25 -5.66
C HIS A 203 2.10 11.57 -4.18
N PRO A 204 3.02 12.51 -3.85
CA PRO A 204 3.38 12.82 -2.46
C PRO A 204 2.18 13.06 -1.56
N LYS A 205 1.19 13.82 -2.00
CA LYS A 205 -0.03 14.11 -1.22
C LYS A 205 -0.89 12.89 -0.92
N ILE A 206 -0.85 11.87 -1.75
CA ILE A 206 -1.60 10.62 -1.53
C ILE A 206 -0.88 9.76 -0.49
N ILE A 207 0.41 9.49 -0.73
CA ILE A 207 1.15 8.55 0.11
C ILE A 207 1.51 9.14 1.48
N GLU A 208 1.59 10.45 1.61
CA GLU A 208 1.89 11.09 2.88
C GLU A 208 0.82 10.79 3.95
N PHE A 209 -0.45 10.67 3.56
CA PHE A 209 -1.48 10.19 4.48
C PHE A 209 -1.14 8.80 5.03
N CYS A 210 -0.80 7.85 4.15
CA CYS A 210 -0.38 6.51 4.57
C CYS A 210 0.91 6.55 5.39
N ASN A 211 1.86 7.41 5.01
CA ASN A 211 3.13 7.58 5.70
C ASN A 211 2.92 7.97 7.17
N GLN A 212 2.10 8.97 7.43
CA GLN A 212 1.80 9.41 8.78
C GLN A 212 0.95 8.38 9.54
N LYS A 213 -0.11 7.85 8.92
CA LYS A 213 -1.07 6.98 9.58
C LYS A 213 -0.54 5.57 9.86
N SER A 214 0.17 4.97 8.89
CA SER A 214 0.57 3.56 8.94
C SER A 214 2.06 3.36 9.14
N TYR A 215 2.92 4.28 8.67
CA TYR A 215 4.37 4.09 8.66
C TYR A 215 5.12 5.07 9.57
N ARG A 216 4.42 5.85 10.41
CA ARG A 216 4.98 6.77 11.42
C ARG A 216 5.97 7.77 10.82
N GLY A 217 5.74 8.23 9.59
CA GLY A 217 6.63 9.15 8.88
C GLY A 217 7.95 8.54 8.40
N ASN A 218 8.07 7.22 8.36
CA ASN A 218 9.33 6.55 8.00
C ASN A 218 9.55 6.37 6.50
N LEU A 219 8.53 6.58 5.66
CA LEU A 219 8.72 6.50 4.21
C LEU A 219 9.49 7.71 3.69
N ILE A 220 10.35 7.47 2.72
CA ILE A 220 11.05 8.49 1.93
C ILE A 220 10.32 8.58 0.59
N ILE A 221 9.61 9.67 0.39
CA ILE A 221 8.80 9.87 -0.82
C ILE A 221 9.72 10.37 -1.92
N MET A 222 9.90 9.55 -2.97
CA MET A 222 10.77 9.80 -4.11
C MET A 222 10.03 10.32 -5.35
N THR A 223 8.71 10.44 -5.27
CA THR A 223 7.87 11.04 -6.29
C THR A 223 7.80 12.56 -6.10
N GLU A 224 7.56 13.30 -7.18
CA GLU A 224 7.52 14.76 -7.18
C GLU A 224 6.08 15.28 -7.17
N ASP A 225 5.88 16.43 -6.50
CA ASP A 225 4.65 17.23 -6.54
C ASP A 225 4.91 18.44 -7.43
N HIS A 226 4.25 18.51 -8.56
CA HIS A 226 4.37 19.63 -9.51
C HIS A 226 3.28 20.70 -9.32
N GLY A 227 2.56 20.63 -8.20
CA GLY A 227 1.48 21.56 -7.86
C GLY A 227 0.13 21.21 -8.50
N GLU A 228 -0.10 19.93 -8.74
CA GLU A 228 -1.37 19.42 -9.24
C GLU A 228 -2.51 19.73 -8.23
N LYS A 229 -3.62 20.27 -8.73
CA LYS A 229 -4.71 20.78 -7.88
C LYS A 229 -5.81 19.77 -7.62
N ASP A 230 -5.84 18.66 -8.35
CA ASP A 230 -6.92 17.67 -8.33
C ASP A 230 -6.46 16.26 -7.89
N VAL A 231 -5.41 16.20 -7.09
CA VAL A 231 -4.81 14.94 -6.60
C VAL A 231 -5.74 14.19 -5.65
N LEU A 232 -6.44 14.92 -4.80
CA LEU A 232 -7.34 14.36 -3.79
C LEU A 232 -8.73 15.02 -3.93
N LYS A 233 -9.79 14.23 -3.74
CA LYS A 233 -11.16 14.73 -3.77
C LYS A 233 -12.05 13.87 -2.89
N VAL A 234 -12.98 14.51 -2.18
CA VAL A 234 -14.05 13.83 -1.45
C VAL A 234 -15.40 14.27 -2.01
N ILE A 235 -16.26 13.29 -2.28
CA ILE A 235 -17.66 13.55 -2.65
C ILE A 235 -18.55 12.89 -1.61
N LYS A 236 -19.32 13.70 -0.92
CA LYS A 236 -20.31 13.26 0.08
C LYS A 236 -21.66 13.06 -0.59
N THR A 237 -22.34 11.95 -0.29
CA THR A 237 -23.76 11.79 -0.70
C THR A 237 -24.61 12.82 0.02
N VAL A 238 -25.83 13.06 -0.46
CA VAL A 238 -26.85 13.69 0.38
C VAL A 238 -27.09 12.86 1.64
N LYS A 239 -27.51 13.51 2.74
CA LYS A 239 -27.85 12.80 3.99
C LYS A 239 -29.02 11.84 3.77
N GLY A 240 -29.00 10.70 4.45
CA GLY A 240 -30.10 9.73 4.41
C GLY A 240 -29.63 8.28 4.48
N ASN A 241 -30.58 7.35 4.34
CA ASN A 241 -30.32 5.90 4.32
C ASN A 241 -30.26 5.42 2.87
N HIS A 242 -29.03 5.29 2.36
CA HIS A 242 -28.77 4.94 0.97
C HIS A 242 -28.14 3.55 0.81
N SER A 243 -27.65 2.97 1.92
CA SER A 243 -27.01 1.65 1.93
C SER A 243 -28.00 0.56 2.35
N ARG A 244 -28.01 -0.56 1.61
CA ARG A 244 -28.77 -1.76 1.95
C ARG A 244 -28.00 -3.01 1.55
N ASN A 245 -27.83 -3.96 2.46
CA ASN A 245 -27.11 -5.20 2.18
C ASN A 245 -25.72 -4.98 1.58
N HIS A 246 -24.96 -4.02 2.12
CA HIS A 246 -23.62 -3.67 1.61
C HIS A 246 -23.60 -3.21 0.15
N PHE A 247 -24.61 -2.48 -0.24
CA PHE A 247 -24.83 -1.91 -1.56
C PHE A 247 -25.43 -0.51 -1.45
N SER A 248 -24.93 0.45 -2.21
CA SER A 248 -25.41 1.82 -2.31
C SER A 248 -25.51 2.25 -3.77
N GLN A 249 -26.73 2.25 -4.33
CA GLN A 249 -26.99 2.77 -5.67
C GLN A 249 -26.61 4.25 -5.77
N ARG A 250 -26.82 5.03 -4.68
CA ARG A 250 -26.46 6.44 -4.64
C ARG A 250 -24.99 6.69 -4.96
N GLN A 251 -24.10 5.92 -4.35
CA GLN A 251 -22.66 6.06 -4.63
C GLN A 251 -22.31 5.63 -6.06
N ILE A 252 -23.00 4.62 -6.62
CA ILE A 252 -22.83 4.23 -8.04
C ILE A 252 -23.28 5.36 -8.96
N ASP A 253 -24.42 5.98 -8.69
CA ASP A 253 -24.95 7.09 -9.50
C ASP A 253 -24.03 8.31 -9.46
N ILE A 254 -23.43 8.63 -8.30
CA ILE A 254 -22.41 9.66 -8.16
C ILE A 254 -21.19 9.33 -9.04
N ILE A 255 -20.68 8.12 -8.95
CA ILE A 255 -19.52 7.70 -9.75
C ILE A 255 -19.84 7.81 -11.24
N LYS A 256 -21.01 7.33 -11.65
CA LYS A 256 -21.43 7.30 -13.06
C LYS A 256 -21.74 8.68 -13.63
N ASN A 257 -22.46 9.51 -12.87
CA ASN A 257 -23.05 10.74 -13.39
C ASN A 257 -22.23 12.00 -13.06
N GLU A 258 -21.42 11.97 -12.00
CA GLU A 258 -20.60 13.12 -11.60
C GLU A 258 -19.10 12.85 -11.80
N ILE A 259 -18.56 11.73 -11.30
CA ILE A 259 -17.12 11.50 -11.31
C ILE A 259 -16.62 11.15 -12.72
N ILE A 260 -17.23 10.16 -13.35
CA ILE A 260 -16.74 9.69 -14.67
C ILE A 260 -16.76 10.81 -15.71
N PRO A 261 -17.80 11.63 -15.85
CA PRO A 261 -17.83 12.71 -16.85
C PRO A 261 -16.86 13.86 -16.55
N ASN A 262 -16.64 14.19 -15.27
CA ASN A 262 -15.94 15.41 -14.89
C ASN A 262 -14.48 15.16 -14.47
N ASP A 263 -14.18 13.99 -13.90
CA ASP A 263 -12.89 13.72 -13.26
C ASP A 263 -12.06 12.65 -13.97
N ILE A 264 -12.66 11.84 -14.86
CA ILE A 264 -11.98 10.71 -15.47
C ILE A 264 -11.67 10.96 -16.94
N THR A 265 -10.39 11.09 -17.23
CA THR A 265 -9.88 11.27 -18.62
C THR A 265 -9.50 9.93 -19.27
N ASN A 266 -9.03 8.96 -18.48
CA ASN A 266 -8.59 7.64 -18.95
C ASN A 266 -9.20 6.51 -18.12
N LYS A 267 -10.25 5.88 -18.66
CA LYS A 267 -10.94 4.77 -17.99
C LYS A 267 -10.05 3.54 -17.75
N LYS A 268 -9.08 3.26 -18.63
CA LYS A 268 -8.18 2.09 -18.51
C LYS A 268 -7.21 2.24 -17.34
N GLU A 269 -6.80 3.48 -17.06
CA GLU A 269 -5.93 3.84 -15.94
C GLU A 269 -6.73 4.30 -14.70
N THR A 270 -8.01 3.94 -14.65
CA THR A 270 -8.89 4.19 -13.51
C THR A 270 -9.33 2.87 -12.89
N GLY A 271 -9.40 2.85 -11.57
CA GLY A 271 -9.95 1.74 -10.80
C GLY A 271 -11.02 2.21 -9.82
N ILE A 272 -12.03 1.38 -9.59
CA ILE A 272 -13.02 1.61 -8.54
C ILE A 272 -12.87 0.51 -7.49
N ILE A 273 -12.65 0.92 -6.25
CA ILE A 273 -12.46 0.02 -5.13
C ILE A 273 -13.63 0.16 -4.16
N SER A 274 -14.16 -0.96 -3.69
CA SER A 274 -15.15 -1.00 -2.63
C SER A 274 -14.83 -2.11 -1.63
N PRO A 275 -15.19 -1.97 -0.35
CA PRO A 275 -15.00 -3.04 0.63
C PRO A 275 -15.89 -4.26 0.36
N TYR A 276 -17.01 -4.11 -0.35
CA TYR A 276 -18.05 -5.13 -0.48
C TYR A 276 -18.23 -5.70 -1.88
N ASN A 277 -18.36 -7.04 -1.96
CA ASN A 277 -18.59 -7.74 -3.23
C ASN A 277 -19.91 -7.31 -3.92
N ASN A 278 -20.99 -7.07 -3.15
CA ASN A 278 -22.28 -6.67 -3.70
C ASN A 278 -22.16 -5.32 -4.44
N GLN A 279 -21.46 -4.36 -3.86
CA GLN A 279 -21.18 -3.08 -4.52
C GLN A 279 -20.35 -3.26 -5.79
N VAL A 280 -19.30 -4.07 -5.71
CA VAL A 280 -18.44 -4.36 -6.87
C VAL A 280 -19.22 -5.02 -8.00
N GLN A 281 -20.11 -5.97 -7.69
CA GLN A 281 -20.95 -6.63 -8.69
C GLN A 281 -21.85 -5.62 -9.41
N SER A 282 -22.53 -4.77 -8.66
CA SER A 282 -23.42 -3.75 -9.23
C SER A 282 -22.66 -2.67 -10.00
N LEU A 283 -21.43 -2.31 -9.57
CA LEU A 283 -20.55 -1.43 -10.34
C LEU A 283 -20.20 -2.04 -11.71
N LYS A 284 -19.87 -3.34 -11.75
CA LYS A 284 -19.57 -4.05 -13.01
C LYS A 284 -20.75 -4.11 -13.98
N GLU A 285 -21.96 -4.19 -13.47
CA GLU A 285 -23.17 -4.22 -14.28
C GLU A 285 -23.54 -2.86 -14.87
N GLN A 286 -23.10 -1.77 -14.22
CA GLN A 286 -23.53 -0.40 -14.57
C GLN A 286 -22.44 0.48 -15.16
N ILE A 287 -21.16 0.13 -15.01
CA ILE A 287 -20.02 0.94 -15.44
C ILE A 287 -19.04 0.09 -16.26
N ASP A 288 -18.91 0.43 -17.54
CA ASP A 288 -18.01 -0.25 -18.46
C ASP A 288 -16.67 0.48 -18.61
N GLY A 289 -15.63 -0.30 -18.90
CA GLY A 289 -14.31 0.19 -19.29
C GLY A 289 -13.43 0.66 -18.12
N ILE A 290 -13.88 0.50 -16.88
CA ILE A 290 -13.11 0.77 -15.66
C ILE A 290 -13.00 -0.55 -14.88
N GLU A 291 -11.84 -0.82 -14.30
CA GLU A 291 -11.66 -2.00 -13.46
C GLU A 291 -12.31 -1.79 -12.09
N GLN A 292 -13.17 -2.74 -11.65
CA GLN A 292 -13.82 -2.71 -10.35
C GLN A 292 -13.46 -3.97 -9.55
N ALA A 293 -13.04 -3.77 -8.30
CA ALA A 293 -12.72 -4.90 -7.42
C ALA A 293 -12.85 -4.51 -5.93
N THR A 294 -12.87 -5.53 -5.08
CA THR A 294 -12.68 -5.31 -3.64
C THR A 294 -11.24 -4.92 -3.35
N VAL A 295 -11.00 -4.29 -2.19
CA VAL A 295 -9.65 -3.88 -1.77
C VAL A 295 -8.68 -5.07 -1.83
N HIS A 296 -9.09 -6.25 -1.35
CA HIS A 296 -8.27 -7.47 -1.38
C HIS A 296 -7.89 -7.90 -2.80
N LYS A 297 -8.83 -7.82 -3.76
CA LYS A 297 -8.57 -8.17 -5.17
C LYS A 297 -7.83 -7.09 -5.94
N PHE A 298 -7.74 -5.90 -5.36
CA PHE A 298 -6.95 -4.80 -5.91
C PHE A 298 -5.53 -4.74 -5.33
N GLN A 299 -5.24 -5.52 -4.31
CA GLN A 299 -3.89 -5.62 -3.75
C GLN A 299 -2.92 -6.14 -4.82
N GLY A 300 -1.71 -5.59 -4.88
CA GLY A 300 -0.75 -5.85 -5.95
C GLY A 300 -1.00 -5.09 -7.27
N LYS A 301 -2.16 -4.43 -7.42
CA LYS A 301 -2.49 -3.60 -8.59
C LYS A 301 -2.38 -2.12 -8.26
N GLU A 302 -2.32 -1.30 -9.30
CA GLU A 302 -2.27 0.16 -9.18
C GLU A 302 -2.92 0.82 -10.41
N LYS A 303 -3.43 2.03 -10.25
CA LYS A 303 -3.99 2.85 -11.33
C LYS A 303 -3.61 4.31 -11.13
N ASP A 304 -3.62 5.07 -12.22
CA ASP A 304 -3.41 6.51 -12.12
C ASP A 304 -4.48 7.18 -11.26
N THR A 305 -5.74 6.79 -11.45
CA THR A 305 -6.86 7.26 -10.63
C THR A 305 -7.55 6.11 -9.90
N ILE A 306 -7.78 6.27 -8.62
CA ILE A 306 -8.59 5.36 -7.81
C ILE A 306 -9.81 6.10 -7.25
N ILE A 307 -10.97 5.47 -7.40
CA ILE A 307 -12.22 5.89 -6.77
C ILE A 307 -12.53 4.88 -5.67
N ILE A 308 -12.68 5.33 -4.43
CA ILE A 308 -13.10 4.49 -3.30
C ILE A 308 -14.56 4.74 -3.01
N SER A 309 -15.39 3.70 -3.06
CA SER A 309 -16.80 3.71 -2.67
C SER A 309 -16.94 3.02 -1.32
N THR A 310 -17.26 3.79 -0.27
CA THR A 310 -17.36 3.27 1.12
C THR A 310 -18.66 2.53 1.38
N VAL A 311 -19.69 2.80 0.61
CA VAL A 311 -21.03 2.16 0.63
C VAL A 311 -21.88 2.55 1.83
N GLU A 312 -21.38 2.42 3.05
CA GLU A 312 -22.16 2.48 4.29
C GLU A 312 -22.67 3.89 4.60
N ASP A 313 -23.88 3.95 5.19
CA ASP A 313 -24.48 5.19 5.72
C ASP A 313 -23.90 5.56 7.09
N GLU A 314 -23.43 4.57 7.83
CA GLU A 314 -22.63 4.70 9.04
C GLU A 314 -21.37 3.86 8.85
N ILE A 315 -20.20 4.49 8.96
CA ILE A 315 -18.91 3.83 8.74
C ILE A 315 -18.69 2.77 9.81
N THR A 316 -18.64 1.51 9.39
CA THR A 316 -18.42 0.35 10.25
C THR A 316 -16.93 0.10 10.49
N ASP A 317 -16.59 -0.69 11.52
CA ASP A 317 -15.20 -1.07 11.82
C ASP A 317 -14.53 -1.82 10.64
N PHE A 318 -15.30 -2.55 9.84
CA PHE A 318 -14.80 -3.24 8.66
C PHE A 318 -14.36 -2.27 7.56
N VAL A 319 -15.18 -1.25 7.27
CA VAL A 319 -14.85 -0.23 6.24
C VAL A 319 -13.74 0.69 6.74
N ASP A 320 -13.67 0.92 8.05
CA ASP A 320 -12.69 1.78 8.72
C ASP A 320 -11.39 1.06 9.12
N ASP A 321 -11.24 -0.20 8.73
CA ASP A 321 -10.03 -0.97 9.02
C ASP A 321 -8.78 -0.26 8.48
N PRO A 322 -7.77 0.02 9.32
CA PRO A 322 -6.62 0.82 8.91
C PRO A 322 -5.76 0.12 7.84
N TYR A 323 -5.71 -1.20 7.81
CA TYR A 323 -4.98 -1.96 6.79
C TYR A 323 -5.70 -1.90 5.45
N LEU A 324 -7.02 -2.01 5.47
CA LEU A 324 -7.87 -1.87 4.30
C LEU A 324 -7.76 -0.48 3.68
N LEU A 325 -7.82 0.56 4.52
CA LEU A 325 -7.68 1.94 4.08
C LEU A 325 -6.29 2.23 3.52
N ASN A 326 -5.23 1.78 4.21
CA ASN A 326 -3.85 1.93 3.75
C ASN A 326 -3.64 1.30 2.36
N VAL A 327 -4.14 0.07 2.15
CA VAL A 327 -4.07 -0.59 0.85
C VAL A 327 -4.87 0.19 -0.19
N ALA A 328 -6.12 0.57 0.09
CA ALA A 328 -6.98 1.24 -0.88
C ALA A 328 -6.39 2.58 -1.36
N VAL A 329 -5.90 3.41 -0.43
CA VAL A 329 -5.31 4.72 -0.72
C VAL A 329 -4.01 4.56 -1.53
N SER A 330 -3.14 3.64 -1.14
CA SER A 330 -1.85 3.42 -1.81
C SER A 330 -1.94 2.77 -3.20
N ARG A 331 -3.14 2.46 -3.70
CA ARG A 331 -3.36 2.00 -5.09
C ARG A 331 -3.40 3.15 -6.10
N ALA A 332 -3.63 4.39 -5.64
CA ALA A 332 -3.71 5.57 -6.49
C ALA A 332 -2.32 6.15 -6.76
N LYS A 333 -1.93 6.22 -8.03
CA LYS A 333 -0.65 6.85 -8.42
C LYS A 333 -0.75 8.36 -8.46
N LYS A 334 -1.79 8.93 -9.07
CA LYS A 334 -1.90 10.36 -9.36
C LYS A 334 -3.11 11.03 -8.72
N LYS A 335 -4.26 10.33 -8.66
CA LYS A 335 -5.51 10.89 -8.17
C LYS A 335 -6.30 9.90 -7.33
N LEU A 336 -6.79 10.37 -6.19
CA LEU A 336 -7.67 9.61 -5.30
C LEU A 336 -8.98 10.36 -5.11
N ILE A 337 -10.10 9.69 -5.37
CA ILE A 337 -11.45 10.21 -5.13
C ILE A 337 -12.15 9.32 -4.11
N LEU A 338 -12.57 9.88 -3.00
CA LEU A 338 -13.33 9.20 -1.96
C LEU A 338 -14.81 9.55 -2.07
N VAL A 339 -15.66 8.54 -2.26
CA VAL A 339 -17.12 8.68 -2.20
C VAL A 339 -17.61 8.13 -0.87
N VAL A 340 -18.20 8.98 -0.07
CA VAL A 340 -18.59 8.69 1.32
C VAL A 340 -19.99 9.22 1.61
N THR A 341 -20.62 8.70 2.66
CA THR A 341 -21.90 9.19 3.15
C THR A 341 -21.83 10.67 3.56
N GLY A 342 -22.92 11.40 3.36
CA GLY A 342 -23.12 12.75 3.90
C GLY A 342 -23.64 12.77 5.35
N ASN A 343 -23.95 11.60 5.93
CA ASN A 343 -24.35 11.52 7.33
C ASN A 343 -23.21 11.87 8.26
N GLU A 344 -23.53 12.37 9.44
CA GLU A 344 -22.55 12.61 10.50
C GLU A 344 -21.90 11.31 10.93
N GLN A 345 -20.60 11.29 11.09
CA GLN A 345 -19.80 10.14 11.47
C GLN A 345 -19.05 10.39 12.77
N ASN A 346 -18.67 9.33 13.45
CA ASN A 346 -17.73 9.43 14.56
C ASN A 346 -16.38 9.98 14.06
N LYS A 347 -15.91 11.06 14.68
CA LYS A 347 -14.67 11.76 14.31
C LYS A 347 -13.40 10.93 14.53
N GLU A 348 -13.47 9.88 15.34
CA GLU A 348 -12.34 8.99 15.62
C GLU A 348 -12.11 7.93 14.52
N ARG A 349 -12.92 7.96 13.45
CA ARG A 349 -12.78 7.04 12.32
C ARG A 349 -11.59 7.39 11.43
N ASN A 350 -10.88 6.36 10.95
CA ASN A 350 -9.74 6.51 10.03
C ASN A 350 -10.14 7.19 8.70
N ILE A 351 -11.35 6.91 8.22
CA ILE A 351 -11.91 7.58 7.03
C ILE A 351 -12.12 9.07 7.30
N MET A 352 -12.51 9.45 8.53
CA MET A 352 -12.63 10.87 8.89
C MET A 352 -11.25 11.55 8.92
N ASP A 353 -10.22 10.88 9.44
CA ASP A 353 -8.85 11.39 9.36
C ASP A 353 -8.41 11.63 7.91
N LEU A 354 -8.80 10.74 6.97
CA LEU A 354 -8.51 10.94 5.55
C LEU A 354 -9.25 12.16 4.98
N ILE A 355 -10.52 12.35 5.33
CA ILE A 355 -11.31 13.51 4.90
C ILE A 355 -10.71 14.81 5.46
N ASP A 356 -10.36 14.82 6.75
CA ASP A 356 -9.75 15.97 7.41
C ASP A 356 -8.36 16.28 6.81
N TYR A 357 -7.58 15.26 6.49
CA TYR A 357 -6.30 15.41 5.79
C TYR A 357 -6.48 16.04 4.40
N ILE A 358 -7.48 15.58 3.63
CA ILE A 358 -7.79 16.11 2.29
C ILE A 358 -8.19 17.58 2.41
N GLN A 359 -9.05 17.91 3.36
CA GLN A 359 -9.48 19.29 3.62
C GLN A 359 -8.33 20.19 4.11
N TYR A 360 -7.50 19.70 5.01
CA TYR A 360 -6.33 20.41 5.52
C TYR A 360 -5.34 20.79 4.41
N ASN A 361 -5.19 19.93 3.43
CA ASN A 361 -4.34 20.19 2.25
C ASN A 361 -5.04 21.03 1.15
N ASN A 362 -6.18 21.64 1.45
CA ASN A 362 -6.98 22.50 0.57
C ASN A 362 -7.48 21.82 -0.72
N PHE A 363 -7.72 20.50 -0.66
CA PHE A 363 -8.37 19.76 -1.74
C PHE A 363 -9.90 19.77 -1.57
N GLU A 364 -10.60 19.42 -2.64
CA GLU A 364 -12.06 19.53 -2.70
C GLU A 364 -12.76 18.52 -1.79
N VAL A 365 -13.65 19.01 -0.95
CA VAL A 365 -14.67 18.25 -0.22
C VAL A 365 -16.02 18.82 -0.63
N VAL A 366 -16.75 18.10 -1.49
CA VAL A 366 -17.98 18.58 -2.11
C VAL A 366 -19.16 17.69 -1.75
N GLU A 367 -20.36 18.26 -1.74
CA GLU A 367 -21.61 17.51 -1.66
C GLU A 367 -22.10 17.18 -3.07
N SER A 368 -22.57 15.95 -3.25
CA SER A 368 -23.10 15.49 -4.53
C SER A 368 -24.47 16.15 -4.81
N ASN A 369 -24.72 16.40 -6.09
CA ASN A 369 -26.03 16.85 -6.60
C ASN A 369 -26.91 15.68 -7.07
N VAL A 370 -26.54 14.44 -6.81
CA VAL A 370 -27.33 13.27 -7.15
C VAL A 370 -28.39 13.04 -6.11
N TYR A 371 -29.63 13.33 -6.47
CA TYR A 371 -30.84 13.16 -5.63
C TYR A 371 -31.73 12.07 -6.21
N SER A 372 -32.55 11.44 -5.38
CA SER A 372 -33.65 10.60 -5.81
C SER A 372 -34.97 11.33 -5.56
N ILE A 373 -36.06 10.80 -6.14
CA ILE A 373 -37.40 11.36 -5.91
C ILE A 373 -37.76 11.36 -4.41
N PHE A 374 -37.22 10.42 -3.63
CA PHE A 374 -37.45 10.31 -2.20
C PHE A 374 -36.72 11.36 -1.36
N ASP A 375 -35.72 12.04 -1.91
CA ASP A 375 -35.00 13.12 -1.21
C ASP A 375 -35.78 14.44 -1.26
N TYR A 376 -36.85 14.51 -2.08
CA TYR A 376 -37.73 15.67 -2.21
C TYR A 376 -39.07 15.52 -1.47
N LEU A 377 -39.31 14.36 -0.85
CA LEU A 377 -40.50 14.07 -0.06
C LEU A 377 -40.24 14.19 1.46
#